data_e5ed9ff9718655490d5c2aa5929a2e16
#
_entry.id   e5ed9ff9718655490d5c2aa5929a2e16
#
_cell.length_a   1.000
_cell.length_b   1.000
_cell.length_c   1.000
_cell.angle_alpha   90.00
_cell.angle_beta   90.00
_cell.angle_gamma   90.00
#
_symmetry.space_group_name_H-M   'P 1'
#
loop_
_entity.id
_entity.type
_entity.pdbx_description
1 polymer ?
#
loop_
_entity_poly.entity_id
_entity_poly.type
_entity_poly.pdbx_seq_one_letter_code
_entity_poly.pdbx_strand_id
1 'polypeptide(L)'
;MRLLLKYLLFILLPAYTYGQSGRPDAGITFEVTDSLHNPLAYATVALTPMSGGEAYATTTDEEGRARFTLPANTYNADISYIGYVSQRMEVRPVSGSDMLRTVRLRTSDTQIREVVITATQVRGPVSGVHIGRDAMNHIQPSSFGDLLELLP
;
A
#
# COMPACT_ATOMS: atom_id res chain seq x y z
N MET A 1 65.74 -15.52 15.21
CA MET A 1 65.07 -14.23 15.51
C MET A 1 64.08 -13.77 14.45
N ARG A 2 64.29 -14.06 13.17
CA ARG A 2 63.32 -13.66 12.07
C ARG A 2 62.04 -14.51 12.00
N LEU A 3 62.04 -15.75 12.46
CA LEU A 3 60.86 -16.62 12.47
C LEU A 3 59.88 -16.27 13.60
N LEU A 4 60.37 -15.95 14.79
CA LEU A 4 59.53 -15.54 15.92
C LEU A 4 58.78 -14.23 15.67
N LEU A 5 59.33 -13.32 14.88
CA LEU A 5 58.71 -12.05 14.52
C LEU A 5 57.51 -12.27 13.57
N LYS A 6 57.53 -13.31 12.73
CA LYS A 6 56.40 -13.63 11.82
C LYS A 6 55.21 -14.22 12.60
N TYR A 7 55.48 -15.04 13.62
CA TYR A 7 54.44 -15.60 14.48
C TYR A 7 53.82 -14.54 15.44
N LEU A 8 54.67 -13.59 15.90
CA LEU A 8 54.18 -12.49 16.73
C LEU A 8 53.24 -11.56 15.94
N LEU A 9 53.49 -11.34 14.64
CA LEU A 9 52.63 -10.55 13.78
C LEU A 9 51.28 -11.22 13.50
N PHE A 10 51.24 -12.55 13.52
CA PHE A 10 49.99 -13.31 13.28
C PHE A 10 49.06 -13.34 14.52
N ILE A 11 49.65 -13.17 15.72
CA ILE A 11 48.87 -13.13 16.99
C ILE A 11 48.26 -11.71 17.20
N LEU A 12 48.77 -10.70 16.52
CA LEU A 12 48.31 -9.30 16.67
C LEU A 12 47.24 -8.90 15.64
N LEU A 13 46.68 -9.84 14.84
CA LEU A 13 45.47 -9.57 14.09
C LEU A 13 44.31 -9.54 15.10
N PRO A 14 43.84 -8.33 15.51
CA PRO A 14 42.62 -8.26 16.28
C PRO A 14 41.54 -8.88 15.39
N ALA A 15 40.92 -9.95 15.87
CA ALA A 15 39.67 -10.39 15.32
C ALA A 15 38.69 -9.22 15.49
N TYR A 16 38.58 -8.41 14.44
CA TYR A 16 37.46 -7.49 14.32
C TYR A 16 36.23 -8.36 14.13
N THR A 17 35.79 -8.98 15.21
CA THR A 17 34.43 -9.42 15.31
C THR A 17 33.60 -8.13 15.21
N TYR A 18 33.12 -7.85 14.02
CA TYR A 18 32.00 -6.94 13.85
C TYR A 18 30.87 -7.59 14.66
N GLY A 19 30.78 -7.20 15.93
CA GLY A 19 29.60 -7.44 16.72
C GLY A 19 28.47 -6.77 15.95
N GLN A 20 27.73 -7.56 15.20
CA GLN A 20 26.41 -7.13 14.77
C GLN A 20 25.70 -6.82 16.08
N SER A 21 25.52 -5.54 16.35
CA SER A 21 24.64 -5.04 17.38
C SER A 21 23.22 -5.38 16.92
N GLY A 22 22.92 -6.68 16.84
CA GLY A 22 21.59 -7.16 16.63
C GLY A 22 20.77 -6.65 17.80
N ARG A 23 19.99 -5.57 17.57
CA ARG A 23 18.91 -5.29 18.50
C ARG A 23 18.11 -6.57 18.57
N PRO A 24 17.86 -7.09 19.80
CA PRO A 24 17.14 -8.33 19.93
C PRO A 24 15.78 -8.18 19.23
N ASP A 25 15.46 -9.17 18.41
CA ASP A 25 14.22 -9.17 17.64
C ASP A 25 13.01 -9.22 18.58
N ALA A 26 11.97 -8.54 18.16
CA ALA A 26 10.68 -8.51 18.83
C ALA A 26 9.63 -9.11 17.89
N GLY A 27 8.80 -10.00 18.42
CA GLY A 27 7.65 -10.57 17.72
C GLY A 27 6.44 -9.63 17.80
N ILE A 28 5.70 -9.46 16.70
CA ILE A 28 4.38 -8.88 16.72
C ILE A 28 3.46 -9.62 15.74
N THR A 29 2.28 -9.98 16.23
CA THR A 29 1.22 -10.61 15.45
C THR A 29 0.03 -9.66 15.37
N PHE A 30 -0.44 -9.38 14.17
CA PHE A 30 -1.69 -8.68 13.93
C PHE A 30 -2.79 -9.71 13.64
N GLU A 31 -3.94 -9.53 14.26
CA GLU A 31 -5.16 -10.27 13.97
C GLU A 31 -6.17 -9.30 13.38
N VAL A 32 -6.44 -9.44 12.08
CA VAL A 32 -7.27 -8.50 11.31
C VAL A 32 -8.65 -9.11 11.09
N THR A 33 -9.68 -8.40 11.52
CA THR A 33 -11.08 -8.85 11.40
C THR A 33 -11.95 -7.75 10.82
N ASP A 34 -13.13 -8.12 10.34
CA ASP A 34 -14.18 -7.19 9.98
C ASP A 34 -15.01 -6.74 11.22
N SER A 35 -16.05 -5.95 11.00
CA SER A 35 -16.96 -5.46 12.05
C SER A 35 -17.78 -6.58 12.70
N LEU A 36 -17.92 -7.72 12.06
CA LEU A 36 -18.64 -8.91 12.54
C LEU A 36 -17.69 -9.93 13.18
N HIS A 37 -16.40 -9.61 13.33
CA HIS A 37 -15.33 -10.48 13.85
C HIS A 37 -14.93 -11.63 12.90
N ASN A 38 -15.29 -11.58 11.63
CA ASN A 38 -14.78 -12.54 10.67
C ASN A 38 -13.32 -12.22 10.34
N PRO A 39 -12.42 -13.21 10.27
CA PRO A 39 -11.03 -12.98 9.90
C PRO A 39 -10.95 -12.49 8.46
N LEU A 40 -10.07 -11.52 8.21
CA LEU A 40 -9.78 -11.00 6.88
C LEU A 40 -8.47 -11.59 6.38
N ALA A 41 -8.56 -12.64 5.57
CA ALA A 41 -7.43 -13.24 4.89
C ALA A 41 -6.89 -12.31 3.79
N TYR A 42 -5.57 -12.32 3.61
CA TYR A 42 -4.85 -11.53 2.59
C TYR A 42 -4.97 -10.00 2.76
N ALA A 43 -5.31 -9.52 3.95
CA ALA A 43 -5.20 -8.11 4.28
C ALA A 43 -3.71 -7.71 4.34
N THR A 44 -3.36 -6.57 3.79
CA THR A 44 -1.99 -6.06 3.81
C THR A 44 -1.71 -5.36 5.12
N VAL A 45 -0.61 -5.73 5.76
CA VAL A 45 -0.07 -5.06 6.95
C VAL A 45 1.33 -4.55 6.62
N ALA A 46 1.56 -3.24 6.75
CA ALA A 46 2.84 -2.61 6.52
C ALA A 46 3.32 -1.91 7.78
N LEU A 47 4.59 -2.08 8.14
CA LEU A 47 5.24 -1.50 9.31
C LEU A 47 6.37 -0.59 8.86
N THR A 48 6.26 0.71 9.11
CA THR A 48 7.29 1.69 8.79
C THR A 48 7.95 2.17 10.08
N PRO A 49 9.29 2.00 10.26
CA PRO A 49 9.96 2.45 11.46
C PRO A 49 9.95 3.98 11.55
N MET A 50 9.58 4.52 12.72
CA MET A 50 9.55 5.97 12.95
C MET A 50 10.96 6.58 12.97
N SER A 51 11.99 5.78 13.24
CA SER A 51 13.38 6.21 13.20
C SER A 51 13.96 6.32 11.78
N GLY A 52 13.15 6.03 10.75
CA GLY A 52 13.61 5.87 9.37
C GLY A 52 14.18 4.47 9.12
N GLY A 53 14.31 4.11 7.86
CA GLY A 53 14.80 2.81 7.40
C GLY A 53 13.81 2.08 6.52
N GLU A 54 14.06 0.79 6.30
CA GLU A 54 13.25 -0.05 5.42
C GLU A 54 11.91 -0.39 6.08
N ALA A 55 10.84 -0.37 5.28
CA ALA A 55 9.51 -0.78 5.71
C ALA A 55 9.35 -2.31 5.57
N TYR A 56 8.63 -2.90 6.49
CA TYR A 56 8.29 -4.33 6.49
C TYR A 56 6.83 -4.47 6.08
N ALA A 57 6.53 -5.41 5.19
CA ALA A 57 5.15 -5.67 4.77
C ALA A 57 4.91 -7.16 4.60
N THR A 58 3.70 -7.60 4.98
CA THR A 58 3.21 -8.95 4.74
C THR A 58 1.68 -8.93 4.61
N THR A 59 1.10 -10.06 4.25
CA THR A 59 -0.36 -10.24 4.22
C THR A 59 -0.79 -11.17 5.35
N THR A 60 -2.06 -11.07 5.74
CA THR A 60 -2.66 -12.01 6.69
C THR A 60 -2.88 -13.38 6.06
N ASP A 61 -2.79 -14.42 6.87
CA ASP A 61 -3.15 -15.79 6.53
C ASP A 61 -4.68 -16.00 6.50
N GLU A 62 -5.13 -17.25 6.34
CA GLU A 62 -6.56 -17.61 6.29
C GLU A 62 -7.29 -17.32 7.62
N GLU A 63 -6.58 -17.32 8.73
CA GLU A 63 -7.07 -16.97 10.06
C GLU A 63 -7.02 -15.46 10.34
N GLY A 64 -6.65 -14.63 9.34
CA GLY A 64 -6.55 -13.19 9.46
C GLY A 64 -5.32 -12.72 10.25
N ARG A 65 -4.25 -13.52 10.36
CA ARG A 65 -3.05 -13.22 11.15
C ARG A 65 -1.87 -12.87 10.27
N ALA A 66 -1.19 -11.78 10.62
CA ALA A 66 0.09 -11.37 10.04
C ALA A 66 1.16 -11.32 11.13
N ARG A 67 2.26 -12.05 10.92
CA ARG A 67 3.36 -12.14 11.90
C ARG A 67 4.61 -11.45 11.39
N PHE A 68 5.26 -10.71 12.28
CA PHE A 68 6.53 -10.06 12.03
C PHE A 68 7.54 -10.40 13.12
N THR A 69 8.79 -10.53 12.71
CA THR A 69 9.96 -10.58 13.59
C THR A 69 10.89 -9.46 13.14
N LEU A 70 11.08 -8.44 13.98
CA LEU A 70 11.77 -7.21 13.62
C LEU A 70 12.47 -6.58 14.83
N PRO A 71 13.44 -5.68 14.59
CA PRO A 71 14.14 -5.00 15.67
C PRO A 71 13.17 -4.23 16.56
N ALA A 72 13.42 -4.23 17.87
CA ALA A 72 12.63 -3.46 18.81
C ALA A 72 12.74 -1.97 18.49
N ASN A 73 11.64 -1.38 18.01
CA ASN A 73 11.52 0.02 17.60
C ASN A 73 10.06 0.45 17.71
N THR A 74 9.79 1.73 17.46
CA THR A 74 8.44 2.24 17.26
C THR A 74 8.13 2.25 15.77
N TYR A 75 7.00 1.68 15.40
CA TYR A 75 6.56 1.56 14.02
C TYR A 75 5.18 2.17 13.82
N ASN A 76 4.98 2.80 12.67
CA ASN A 76 3.65 3.07 12.15
C ASN A 76 3.16 1.84 11.39
N ALA A 77 2.08 1.24 11.85
CA ALA A 77 1.40 0.12 11.22
C ALA A 77 0.26 0.65 10.36
N ASP A 78 0.31 0.36 9.07
CA ASP A 78 -0.77 0.62 8.11
C ASP A 78 -1.41 -0.71 7.72
N ILE A 79 -2.70 -0.85 8.01
CA ILE A 79 -3.47 -2.05 7.71
C ILE A 79 -4.54 -1.71 6.66
N SER A 80 -4.53 -2.43 5.55
CA SER A 80 -5.45 -2.19 4.44
C SER A 80 -6.00 -3.48 3.86
N TYR A 81 -7.25 -3.43 3.42
CA TYR A 81 -7.93 -4.50 2.72
C TYR A 81 -8.89 -3.91 1.69
N ILE A 82 -9.04 -4.58 0.54
CA ILE A 82 -9.92 -4.09 -0.53
C ILE A 82 -11.37 -4.02 -0.06
N GLY A 83 -12.03 -2.90 -0.28
CA GLY A 83 -13.40 -2.66 0.17
C GLY A 83 -13.55 -2.26 1.64
N TYR A 84 -12.43 -2.02 2.34
CA TYR A 84 -12.42 -1.59 3.74
C TYR A 84 -11.67 -0.27 3.91
N VAL A 85 -12.00 0.45 4.98
CA VAL A 85 -11.27 1.66 5.38
C VAL A 85 -9.95 1.26 6.01
N SER A 86 -8.84 1.74 5.46
CA SER A 86 -7.50 1.49 6.00
C SER A 86 -7.38 2.07 7.41
N GLN A 87 -6.67 1.34 8.29
CA GLN A 87 -6.41 1.77 9.66
C GLN A 87 -4.91 1.95 9.87
N ARG A 88 -4.55 3.07 10.51
CA ARG A 88 -3.18 3.36 10.91
C ARG A 88 -3.09 3.41 12.43
N MET A 89 -2.02 2.81 12.98
CA MET A 89 -1.73 2.84 14.41
C MET A 89 -0.23 2.79 14.68
N GLU A 90 0.17 3.32 15.82
CA GLU A 90 1.52 3.18 16.33
C GLU A 90 1.66 1.88 17.14
N VAL A 91 2.73 1.14 16.92
CA VAL A 91 3.06 -0.07 17.67
C VAL A 91 4.51 -0.05 18.13
N ARG A 92 4.77 -0.59 19.32
CA ARG A 92 6.10 -0.67 19.90
C ARG A 92 6.38 -2.10 20.37
N PRO A 93 6.80 -2.99 19.48
CA PRO A 93 7.21 -4.33 19.85
C PRO A 93 8.40 -4.29 20.81
N VAL A 94 8.36 -5.15 21.84
CA VAL A 94 9.40 -5.24 22.87
C VAL A 94 10.19 -6.52 22.65
N SER A 95 11.51 -6.41 22.73
CA SER A 95 12.42 -7.55 22.58
C SER A 95 12.07 -8.71 23.51
N GLY A 96 12.09 -9.94 22.95
CA GLY A 96 11.84 -11.17 23.68
C GLY A 96 10.37 -11.37 24.07
N SER A 97 9.44 -10.60 23.50
CA SER A 97 8.00 -10.74 23.71
C SER A 97 7.27 -10.81 22.38
N ASP A 98 6.26 -11.67 22.30
CA ASP A 98 5.31 -11.70 21.20
C ASP A 98 4.10 -10.83 21.55
N MET A 99 3.95 -9.71 20.82
CA MET A 99 2.84 -8.80 20.99
C MET A 99 1.69 -9.21 20.06
N LEU A 100 0.47 -9.34 20.58
CA LEU A 100 -0.74 -9.52 19.78
C LEU A 100 -1.49 -8.19 19.66
N ARG A 101 -1.86 -7.82 18.43
CA ARG A 101 -2.68 -6.65 18.13
C ARG A 101 -3.90 -7.04 17.29
N THR A 102 -5.08 -6.90 17.86
CA THR A 102 -6.34 -7.08 17.13
C THR A 102 -6.72 -5.78 16.44
N VAL A 103 -6.98 -5.84 15.14
CA VAL A 103 -7.37 -4.72 14.29
C VAL A 103 -8.70 -5.03 13.64
N ARG A 104 -9.67 -4.13 13.81
CA ARG A 104 -11.00 -4.30 13.22
C ARG A 104 -11.20 -3.28 12.11
N LEU A 105 -11.28 -3.74 10.87
CA LEU A 105 -11.56 -2.90 9.72
C LEU A 105 -13.07 -2.74 9.53
N ARG A 106 -13.46 -1.55 9.08
CA ARG A 106 -14.84 -1.23 8.68
C ARG A 106 -14.94 -1.27 7.18
N THR A 107 -16.05 -1.74 6.65
CA THR A 107 -16.31 -1.65 5.22
C THR A 107 -16.27 -0.20 4.76
N SER A 108 -15.64 0.02 3.63
CA SER A 108 -15.65 1.33 2.97
C SER A 108 -17.01 1.47 2.28
N ASP A 109 -17.88 2.34 2.80
CA ASP A 109 -19.08 2.79 2.09
C ASP A 109 -18.64 3.74 0.96
N THR A 110 -17.87 3.22 0.01
CA THR A 110 -17.71 3.90 -1.25
C THR A 110 -19.02 3.73 -2.01
N GLN A 111 -20.00 4.54 -1.65
CA GLN A 111 -21.12 4.79 -2.55
C GLN A 111 -20.50 5.27 -3.85
N ILE A 112 -20.48 4.40 -4.85
CA ILE A 112 -20.34 4.81 -6.23
C ILE A 112 -21.51 5.78 -6.42
N ARG A 113 -21.24 7.09 -6.29
CA ARG A 113 -22.20 8.09 -6.69
C ARG A 113 -22.44 7.82 -8.15
N GLU A 114 -23.59 7.21 -8.43
CA GLU A 114 -24.10 7.09 -9.78
C GLU A 114 -24.00 8.49 -10.39
N VAL A 115 -23.11 8.67 -11.34
CA VAL A 115 -23.04 9.90 -12.12
C VAL A 115 -24.33 9.88 -12.96
N VAL A 116 -25.39 10.42 -12.40
CA VAL A 116 -26.61 10.72 -13.17
C VAL A 116 -26.20 11.79 -14.15
N ILE A 117 -25.84 11.38 -15.35
CA ILE A 117 -25.69 12.28 -16.49
C ILE A 117 -27.12 12.73 -16.83
N THR A 118 -27.55 13.81 -16.19
CA THR A 118 -28.78 14.49 -16.58
C THR A 118 -28.48 15.16 -17.92
N ALA A 119 -28.76 14.45 -19.01
CA ALA A 119 -28.79 15.06 -20.32
C ALA A 119 -29.94 16.06 -20.27
N THR A 120 -29.63 17.32 -20.06
CA THR A 120 -30.60 18.42 -20.22
C THR A 120 -30.95 18.49 -21.69
N GLN A 121 -32.02 17.83 -22.07
CA GLN A 121 -32.60 17.97 -23.41
C GLN A 121 -33.13 19.40 -23.53
N VAL A 122 -32.37 20.29 -24.14
CA VAL A 122 -32.83 21.63 -24.50
C VAL A 122 -33.88 21.43 -25.57
N ARG A 123 -35.16 21.42 -25.17
CA ARG A 123 -36.29 21.50 -26.09
C ARG A 123 -36.43 22.94 -26.59
N GLY A 124 -35.69 23.28 -27.64
CA GLY A 124 -35.92 24.49 -28.40
C GLY A 124 -36.49 24.11 -29.78
N PRO A 125 -37.45 24.90 -30.34
CA PRO A 125 -37.99 24.66 -31.68
C PRO A 125 -37.02 25.25 -32.71
N VAL A 126 -35.90 24.57 -32.97
CA VAL A 126 -35.01 24.96 -34.07
C VAL A 126 -34.47 23.68 -34.70
N SER A 127 -34.92 23.41 -35.91
CA SER A 127 -34.34 22.46 -36.82
C SER A 127 -32.96 22.95 -37.24
N GLY A 128 -31.95 22.58 -36.47
CA GLY A 128 -30.54 22.84 -36.77
C GLY A 128 -29.71 21.82 -36.03
N VAL A 129 -29.10 20.89 -36.75
CA VAL A 129 -28.08 20.01 -36.23
C VAL A 129 -26.87 20.89 -35.91
N HIS A 130 -26.65 21.16 -34.64
CA HIS A 130 -25.44 21.85 -34.17
C HIS A 130 -24.35 20.82 -33.96
N ILE A 131 -23.45 20.68 -34.92
CA ILE A 131 -22.22 19.87 -34.76
C ILE A 131 -21.24 20.72 -33.96
N GLY A 132 -20.98 20.35 -32.70
CA GLY A 132 -20.01 21.03 -31.85
C GLY A 132 -18.60 20.92 -32.42
N ARG A 133 -17.74 21.91 -32.07
CA ARG A 133 -16.32 21.93 -32.49
C ARG A 133 -15.57 20.66 -32.14
N ASP A 134 -15.93 20.03 -31.05
CA ASP A 134 -15.28 18.77 -30.57
C ASP A 134 -15.60 17.59 -31.50
N ALA A 135 -16.81 17.53 -32.07
CA ALA A 135 -17.17 16.49 -33.05
C ALA A 135 -16.43 16.72 -34.38
N MET A 136 -16.21 17.97 -34.79
CA MET A 136 -15.44 18.30 -36.00
C MET A 136 -13.96 17.90 -35.87
N ASN A 137 -13.37 18.03 -34.68
CA ASN A 137 -11.98 17.65 -34.43
C ASN A 137 -11.77 16.13 -34.44
N HIS A 138 -12.82 15.36 -34.19
CA HIS A 138 -12.73 13.88 -34.12
C HIS A 138 -12.89 13.23 -35.50
N ILE A 139 -13.62 13.85 -36.39
CA ILE A 139 -13.94 13.29 -37.73
C ILE A 139 -12.95 13.74 -38.80
N GLN A 140 -12.18 14.82 -38.55
CA GLN A 140 -11.19 15.38 -39.46
C GLN A 140 -11.68 15.36 -40.93
N PRO A 141 -12.83 15.97 -41.28
CA PRO A 141 -13.31 15.94 -42.64
C PRO A 141 -12.35 16.73 -43.51
N SER A 142 -11.89 16.09 -44.58
CA SER A 142 -10.94 16.70 -45.53
C SER A 142 -11.59 17.70 -46.47
N SER A 143 -12.91 17.68 -46.57
CA SER A 143 -13.68 18.63 -47.39
C SER A 143 -15.08 18.85 -46.83
N PHE A 144 -15.72 19.96 -47.30
CA PHE A 144 -17.11 20.27 -46.97
C PHE A 144 -18.12 19.23 -47.50
N GLY A 145 -17.74 18.48 -48.53
CA GLY A 145 -18.53 17.37 -49.08
C GLY A 145 -18.67 16.20 -48.11
N ASP A 146 -17.64 15.90 -47.36
CA ASP A 146 -17.61 14.76 -46.39
C ASP A 146 -18.57 15.04 -45.21
N LEU A 147 -18.85 16.30 -44.91
CA LEU A 147 -19.82 16.70 -43.88
C LEU A 147 -21.26 16.51 -44.30
N LEU A 148 -21.56 16.61 -45.60
CA LEU A 148 -22.91 16.44 -46.10
C LEU A 148 -23.36 14.98 -46.22
N GLU A 149 -22.42 14.05 -46.32
CA GLU A 149 -22.73 12.61 -46.34
C GLU A 149 -23.13 12.06 -44.99
N LEU A 150 -22.84 12.79 -43.90
CA LEU A 150 -23.17 12.39 -42.50
C LEU A 150 -24.53 12.91 -42.03
N LEU A 151 -25.27 13.65 -42.87
CA LEU A 151 -26.60 14.11 -42.53
C LEU A 151 -27.65 13.10 -43.02
N PRO A 152 -28.58 12.70 -42.14
CA PRO A 152 -29.66 11.78 -42.50
C PRO A 152 -30.67 12.39 -43.49
#